data_b2d82dad574af6478cf09f4c92e0adc0
#
_entry.id   b2d82dad574af6478cf09f4c92e0adc0
#
_cell.length_a   1.000
_cell.length_b   1.000
_cell.length_c   1.000
_cell.angle_alpha   90.00
_cell.angle_beta   90.00
_cell.angle_gamma   90.00
#
_symmetry.space_group_name_H-M   'P 1'
#
loop_
_entity.id
_entity.type
_entity.pdbx_description
1 polymer ?
#
loop_
_entity_poly.entity_id
_entity_poly.type
_entity_poly.pdbx_seq_one_letter_code
_entity_poly.pdbx_strand_id
1 'polypeptide(L)'
;MHRSCTLNCTPINKSCSGLAARWPGATGVEKHSKDYSMKKEAQQSFNVLQFPIKLAYAVTAHKIQGQSIPKPLKVAIDMGGTFCPSQAYVMLSRVEDIEQIVIMQDFKESNVRIDPKALEELHKMNARSINRNPEPWRDGKEGMRIAALNIMNLRNNHGYLVQDPTLQFADIVCLSETWLNQGEEDFAMEGYEAAYNSVGGGKGVAAFYKAEVFNFKIDCRLERAQMSMFESPAVDVIVVYRSQGQNLEEIADKVDVWRNPAKLTVVCGDMNVCLKKEARNKLTVELDSMGFAQLNEEATHIGGGHIDHMYMTREATGRATLERYSPFYSDHDALCLTLAQGEEEV
;
A
#
# COMPACT_ATOMS: atom_id res chain seq x y z
N MET A 1 27.89 -30.30 -6.95
CA MET A 1 28.97 -29.43 -6.41
C MET A 1 28.38 -28.01 -6.32
N HIS A 2 28.01 -27.59 -5.12
CA HIS A 2 27.53 -26.23 -4.91
C HIS A 2 28.73 -25.29 -4.84
N ARG A 3 28.96 -24.53 -5.91
CA ARG A 3 29.90 -23.41 -5.85
C ARG A 3 29.19 -22.24 -5.17
N SER A 4 29.68 -21.83 -4.03
CA SER A 4 29.16 -20.64 -3.30
C SER A 4 29.99 -19.42 -3.70
N CYS A 5 29.31 -18.35 -4.10
CA CYS A 5 29.94 -17.03 -4.19
C CYS A 5 30.29 -16.54 -2.79
N THR A 6 31.50 -16.08 -2.61
CA THR A 6 32.05 -15.77 -1.30
C THR A 6 32.52 -14.32 -1.24
N LEU A 7 32.09 -13.60 -0.22
CA LEU A 7 32.62 -12.31 0.20
C LEU A 7 33.75 -12.55 1.22
N ASN A 8 34.96 -12.13 0.93
CA ASN A 8 36.07 -12.20 1.89
C ASN A 8 36.25 -10.84 2.55
N CYS A 9 36.02 -10.80 3.87
CA CYS A 9 36.40 -9.67 4.69
C CYS A 9 37.80 -9.92 5.24
N THR A 10 38.75 -8.99 5.07
CA THR A 10 40.10 -9.07 5.62
C THR A 10 40.03 -9.13 7.17
N PRO A 11 40.65 -10.11 7.83
CA PRO A 11 40.53 -10.25 9.27
C PRO A 11 41.32 -9.17 10.02
N ILE A 12 40.67 -8.54 10.98
CA ILE A 12 41.37 -7.87 12.07
C ILE A 12 41.88 -8.95 12.98
N ASN A 13 43.20 -9.12 13.03
CA ASN A 13 43.90 -10.12 13.81
C ASN A 13 43.77 -9.82 15.33
N LYS A 14 42.68 -10.28 15.97
CA LYS A 14 42.54 -10.32 17.45
C LYS A 14 41.76 -11.55 17.83
N SER A 15 42.34 -12.29 18.79
CA SER A 15 41.79 -13.51 19.36
C SER A 15 40.31 -13.40 19.77
N CYS A 16 39.51 -14.42 19.51
CA CYS A 16 38.06 -14.47 19.72
C CYS A 16 37.59 -14.19 21.16
N SER A 17 38.49 -14.22 22.16
CA SER A 17 38.18 -13.87 23.54
C SER A 17 37.91 -12.38 23.77
N GLY A 18 38.26 -11.48 22.82
CA GLY A 18 38.05 -10.07 22.94
C GLY A 18 36.78 -9.55 22.27
N LEU A 19 36.11 -10.32 21.43
CA LEU A 19 34.93 -9.90 20.68
C LEU A 19 33.63 -9.89 21.49
N ALA A 20 33.50 -10.77 22.47
CA ALA A 20 32.31 -10.82 23.34
C ALA A 20 32.19 -9.62 24.29
N ALA A 21 33.31 -8.90 24.54
CA ALA A 21 33.40 -7.82 25.53
C ALA A 21 33.17 -6.40 24.96
N ARG A 22 32.89 -6.24 23.65
CA ARG A 22 32.82 -4.92 23.01
C ARG A 22 31.53 -4.59 22.27
N TRP A 23 30.47 -5.36 22.46
CA TRP A 23 29.17 -4.98 21.93
C TRP A 23 28.32 -4.35 23.04
N PRO A 24 28.07 -3.03 23.05
CA PRO A 24 27.15 -2.43 24.00
C PRO A 24 25.74 -2.93 23.70
N GLY A 25 25.18 -3.75 24.60
CA GLY A 25 23.83 -4.31 24.48
C GLY A 25 23.74 -5.84 24.33
N ALA A 26 24.86 -6.56 24.25
CA ALA A 26 24.83 -8.01 24.24
C ALA A 26 24.72 -8.54 25.68
N THR A 27 23.52 -8.65 26.20
CA THR A 27 23.21 -9.43 27.40
C THR A 27 23.24 -10.92 27.02
N GLY A 28 24.32 -11.60 27.38
CA GLY A 28 24.42 -13.06 27.42
C GLY A 28 24.17 -13.82 26.12
N VAL A 29 25.24 -14.21 25.42
CA VAL A 29 25.13 -15.23 24.36
C VAL A 29 24.97 -16.59 25.04
N GLU A 30 23.77 -17.15 24.98
CA GLU A 30 23.48 -18.49 25.49
C GLU A 30 24.01 -19.59 24.57
N LYS A 31 24.41 -20.73 25.15
CA LYS A 31 24.77 -21.92 24.37
C LYS A 31 23.51 -22.54 23.79
N HIS A 32 23.51 -22.80 22.48
CA HIS A 32 22.44 -23.51 21.81
C HIS A 32 22.80 -24.98 21.62
N SER A 33 21.82 -25.85 21.88
CA SER A 33 21.90 -27.28 21.60
C SER A 33 21.44 -27.52 20.17
N LYS A 34 22.20 -28.33 19.42
CA LYS A 34 21.84 -28.75 18.07
C LYS A 34 22.15 -30.21 17.87
N ASP A 35 21.15 -30.97 17.43
CA ASP A 35 21.27 -32.36 17.09
C ASP A 35 21.84 -32.57 15.69
N TYR A 36 22.85 -33.40 15.59
CA TYR A 36 23.44 -33.78 14.32
C TYR A 36 23.25 -35.28 14.10
N SER A 37 22.74 -35.69 12.97
CA SER A 37 22.65 -37.08 12.55
C SER A 37 23.61 -37.33 11.37
N MET A 38 24.46 -38.33 11.50
CA MET A 38 25.32 -38.79 10.41
C MET A 38 24.58 -39.83 9.57
N LYS A 39 24.41 -39.55 8.27
CA LYS A 39 23.68 -40.38 7.29
C LYS A 39 24.55 -41.45 6.61
N LYS A 40 25.58 -42.00 7.20
CA LYS A 40 26.30 -43.14 6.65
C LYS A 40 26.71 -44.12 7.77
N GLU A 41 26.19 -45.33 7.69
CA GLU A 41 26.61 -46.58 8.31
C GLU A 41 26.49 -46.74 9.85
N ALA A 42 26.35 -45.69 10.63
CA ALA A 42 25.94 -45.79 12.03
C ALA A 42 24.94 -44.71 12.34
N GLN A 43 23.71 -45.09 12.68
CA GLN A 43 22.69 -44.18 13.20
C GLN A 43 23.10 -43.63 14.59
N GLN A 44 24.15 -42.83 14.63
CA GLN A 44 24.55 -42.14 15.84
C GLN A 44 24.11 -40.67 15.72
N SER A 45 23.19 -40.28 16.56
CA SER A 45 22.89 -38.87 16.80
C SER A 45 23.71 -38.38 17.98
N PHE A 46 24.29 -37.21 17.87
CA PHE A 46 24.97 -36.55 19.00
C PHE A 46 24.49 -35.13 19.12
N ASN A 47 24.32 -34.69 20.36
CA ASN A 47 23.93 -33.37 20.72
C ASN A 47 25.19 -32.54 20.98
N VAL A 48 25.28 -31.37 20.30
CA VAL A 48 26.40 -30.45 20.50
C VAL A 48 25.89 -29.18 21.16
N LEU A 49 26.38 -28.89 22.34
CA LEU A 49 26.15 -27.66 23.06
C LEU A 49 27.26 -26.66 22.75
N GLN A 50 26.97 -25.64 21.92
CA GLN A 50 27.98 -24.65 21.53
C GLN A 50 27.41 -23.25 21.47
N PHE A 51 28.27 -22.24 21.53
CA PHE A 51 27.85 -20.88 21.22
C PHE A 51 27.50 -20.76 19.74
N PRO A 52 26.44 -20.03 19.36
CA PRO A 52 26.04 -19.84 17.97
C PRO A 52 26.97 -18.85 17.22
N ILE A 53 28.29 -18.99 17.45
CA ILE A 53 29.31 -18.11 16.84
C ILE A 53 30.08 -18.95 15.82
N LYS A 54 30.20 -18.41 14.61
CA LYS A 54 31.04 -18.97 13.53
C LYS A 54 32.10 -17.97 13.13
N LEU A 55 33.29 -18.45 12.86
CA LEU A 55 34.31 -17.65 12.18
C LEU A 55 33.82 -17.37 10.76
N ALA A 56 33.71 -16.09 10.42
CA ALA A 56 33.22 -15.63 9.13
C ALA A 56 34.31 -14.80 8.43
N TYR A 57 35.31 -15.50 7.87
CA TYR A 57 36.28 -14.85 6.99
C TYR A 57 35.67 -14.56 5.60
N ALA A 58 34.63 -15.28 5.25
CA ALA A 58 33.89 -15.12 4.02
C ALA A 58 32.41 -15.43 4.24
N VAL A 59 31.54 -14.68 3.60
CA VAL A 59 30.09 -14.84 3.66
C VAL A 59 29.50 -14.88 2.26
N THR A 60 28.39 -15.57 2.09
CA THR A 60 27.67 -15.61 0.81
C THR A 60 26.87 -14.32 0.63
N ALA A 61 26.61 -13.93 -0.61
CA ALA A 61 25.77 -12.78 -0.95
C ALA A 61 24.41 -12.79 -0.20
N HIS A 62 23.76 -13.94 -0.13
CA HIS A 62 22.48 -14.08 0.58
C HIS A 62 22.57 -13.79 2.07
N LYS A 63 23.68 -14.12 2.74
CA LYS A 63 23.83 -13.87 4.19
C LYS A 63 24.13 -12.44 4.53
N ILE A 64 24.64 -11.65 3.59
CA ILE A 64 24.93 -10.24 3.80
C ILE A 64 23.80 -9.33 3.32
N GLN A 65 22.75 -9.91 2.78
CA GLN A 65 21.58 -9.16 2.35
C GLN A 65 20.97 -8.42 3.55
N GLY A 66 20.66 -7.12 3.37
CA GLY A 66 20.15 -6.26 4.43
C GLY A 66 21.20 -5.71 5.40
N GLN A 67 22.50 -6.03 5.24
CA GLN A 67 23.59 -5.49 6.03
C GLN A 67 24.42 -4.50 5.22
N SER A 68 24.96 -3.48 5.86
CA SER A 68 25.91 -2.53 5.27
C SER A 68 27.30 -2.71 5.89
N ILE A 69 28.31 -2.51 5.09
CA ILE A 69 29.71 -2.58 5.50
C ILE A 69 30.24 -1.14 5.58
N PRO A 70 30.44 -0.60 6.79
CA PRO A 70 30.84 0.78 6.96
C PRO A 70 32.31 1.03 6.58
N LYS A 71 32.64 2.27 6.22
CA LYS A 71 34.02 2.71 6.12
C LYS A 71 34.74 2.58 7.47
N PRO A 72 36.05 2.31 7.49
CA PRO A 72 36.99 2.14 6.36
C PRO A 72 37.17 0.68 5.91
N LEU A 73 36.24 -0.22 6.20
CA LEU A 73 36.37 -1.65 5.87
C LEU A 73 36.36 -1.85 4.35
N LYS A 74 37.27 -2.70 3.86
CA LYS A 74 37.32 -3.11 2.45
C LYS A 74 36.73 -4.52 2.30
N VAL A 75 36.10 -4.77 1.16
CA VAL A 75 35.44 -6.03 0.81
C VAL A 75 36.00 -6.55 -0.49
N ALA A 76 36.50 -7.78 -0.46
CA ALA A 76 36.87 -8.50 -1.66
C ALA A 76 35.68 -9.31 -2.18
N ILE A 77 35.30 -9.08 -3.43
CA ILE A 77 34.14 -9.69 -4.06
C ILE A 77 34.57 -10.65 -5.17
N ASP A 78 34.13 -11.90 -5.08
CA ASP A 78 34.23 -12.87 -6.18
C ASP A 78 32.93 -12.89 -6.96
N MET A 79 32.96 -12.37 -8.18
CA MET A 79 31.81 -12.32 -9.08
C MET A 79 31.76 -13.49 -10.06
N GLY A 80 32.83 -14.26 -10.19
CA GLY A 80 32.92 -15.37 -11.16
C GLY A 80 31.98 -16.55 -10.87
N GLY A 81 31.55 -16.65 -9.59
CA GLY A 81 30.64 -17.70 -9.12
C GLY A 81 29.18 -17.31 -9.03
N THR A 82 28.75 -16.16 -9.58
CA THR A 82 27.34 -15.75 -9.54
C THR A 82 26.46 -16.70 -10.34
N PHE A 83 25.43 -17.26 -9.72
CA PHE A 83 24.52 -18.23 -10.34
C PHE A 83 23.05 -17.77 -10.36
N CYS A 84 22.68 -16.79 -9.52
CA CYS A 84 21.33 -16.24 -9.47
C CYS A 84 21.28 -14.81 -10.04
N PRO A 85 20.17 -14.40 -10.65
CA PRO A 85 19.90 -13.00 -10.95
C PRO A 85 20.02 -12.12 -9.72
N SER A 86 20.38 -10.85 -9.89
CA SER A 86 20.54 -9.82 -8.86
C SER A 86 21.62 -10.09 -7.78
N GLN A 87 22.31 -11.23 -7.83
CA GLN A 87 23.32 -11.58 -6.83
C GLN A 87 24.53 -10.62 -6.86
N ALA A 88 24.95 -10.21 -8.06
CA ALA A 88 26.00 -9.19 -8.20
C ALA A 88 25.59 -7.86 -7.56
N TYR A 89 24.36 -7.41 -7.77
CA TYR A 89 23.80 -6.20 -7.14
C TYR A 89 23.85 -6.30 -5.62
N VAL A 90 23.40 -7.42 -5.04
CA VAL A 90 23.44 -7.63 -3.59
C VAL A 90 24.85 -7.48 -3.04
N MET A 91 25.87 -8.00 -3.71
CA MET A 91 27.26 -7.90 -3.27
C MET A 91 27.80 -6.47 -3.37
N LEU A 92 27.57 -5.79 -4.50
CA LEU A 92 28.06 -4.45 -4.76
C LEU A 92 27.39 -3.38 -3.89
N SER A 93 26.10 -3.55 -3.58
CA SER A 93 25.33 -2.59 -2.81
C SER A 93 25.53 -2.69 -1.28
N ARG A 94 26.48 -3.47 -0.80
CA ARG A 94 26.72 -3.62 0.64
C ARG A 94 27.69 -2.60 1.22
N VAL A 95 28.36 -1.85 0.40
CA VAL A 95 29.36 -0.84 0.78
C VAL A 95 28.82 0.57 0.57
N GLU A 96 29.40 1.53 1.27
CA GLU A 96 29.05 2.95 1.18
C GLU A 96 29.78 3.65 0.03
N ASP A 97 30.91 3.08 -0.42
CA ASP A 97 31.77 3.68 -1.43
C ASP A 97 32.40 2.60 -2.31
N ILE A 98 32.55 2.90 -3.60
CA ILE A 98 33.19 2.03 -4.56
C ILE A 98 34.65 1.71 -4.21
N GLU A 99 35.34 2.63 -3.53
CA GLU A 99 36.73 2.44 -3.10
C GLU A 99 36.90 1.34 -2.03
N GLN A 100 35.81 0.92 -1.41
CA GLN A 100 35.79 -0.21 -0.46
C GLN A 100 35.81 -1.55 -1.19
N ILE A 101 35.55 -1.61 -2.50
CA ILE A 101 35.42 -2.83 -3.27
C ILE A 101 36.76 -3.23 -3.89
N VAL A 102 37.10 -4.51 -3.74
CA VAL A 102 38.18 -5.18 -4.44
C VAL A 102 37.59 -6.36 -5.20
N ILE A 103 37.66 -6.35 -6.52
CA ILE A 103 37.24 -7.49 -7.36
C ILE A 103 38.39 -8.50 -7.36
N MET A 104 38.08 -9.74 -6.97
CA MET A 104 39.10 -10.80 -6.81
C MET A 104 39.57 -11.41 -8.10
N GLN A 105 38.72 -11.41 -9.13
CA GLN A 105 39.06 -12.01 -10.45
C GLN A 105 38.17 -11.36 -11.51
N ASP A 106 38.65 -11.49 -12.77
CA ASP A 106 37.87 -11.05 -13.91
C ASP A 106 36.51 -11.75 -13.97
N PHE A 107 35.51 -11.02 -14.36
CA PHE A 107 34.16 -11.53 -14.54
C PHE A 107 33.59 -11.09 -15.89
N LYS A 108 32.63 -11.86 -16.38
CA LYS A 108 31.95 -11.59 -17.64
C LYS A 108 30.69 -10.80 -17.37
N GLU A 109 30.25 -10.00 -18.33
CA GLU A 109 28.96 -9.32 -18.30
C GLU A 109 27.82 -10.28 -17.95
N SER A 110 27.86 -11.52 -18.45
CA SER A 110 26.88 -12.55 -18.11
C SER A 110 26.83 -12.96 -16.64
N ASN A 111 27.78 -12.55 -15.81
CA ASN A 111 27.72 -12.71 -14.36
C ASN A 111 26.83 -11.64 -13.66
N VAL A 112 26.57 -10.52 -14.35
CA VAL A 112 25.68 -9.45 -13.87
C VAL A 112 24.33 -9.63 -14.55
N ARG A 113 23.41 -10.31 -13.86
CA ARG A 113 22.10 -10.65 -14.39
C ARG A 113 21.02 -9.97 -13.60
N ILE A 114 19.99 -9.49 -14.29
CA ILE A 114 18.78 -8.94 -13.71
C ILE A 114 17.69 -10.03 -13.73
N ASP A 115 16.87 -10.10 -12.71
CA ASP A 115 15.68 -10.95 -12.73
C ASP A 115 14.65 -10.33 -13.69
N PRO A 116 14.21 -11.06 -14.74
CA PRO A 116 13.23 -10.55 -15.68
C PRO A 116 11.91 -10.13 -15.00
N LYS A 117 11.48 -10.83 -13.93
CA LYS A 117 10.27 -10.48 -13.17
C LYS A 117 10.47 -9.17 -12.40
N ALA A 118 11.65 -8.98 -11.79
CA ALA A 118 11.96 -7.72 -11.10
C ALA A 118 12.00 -6.55 -12.08
N LEU A 119 12.53 -6.76 -13.30
CA LEU A 119 12.54 -5.75 -14.35
C LEU A 119 11.10 -5.43 -14.82
N GLU A 120 10.26 -6.45 -14.99
CA GLU A 120 8.85 -6.27 -15.34
C GLU A 120 8.10 -5.46 -14.27
N GLU A 121 8.30 -5.79 -12.99
CA GLU A 121 7.70 -5.03 -11.89
C GLU A 121 8.23 -3.59 -11.83
N LEU A 122 9.53 -3.39 -12.05
CA LEU A 122 10.11 -2.05 -12.15
C LEU A 122 9.49 -1.24 -13.30
N HIS A 123 9.27 -1.87 -14.46
CA HIS A 123 8.59 -1.22 -15.58
C HIS A 123 7.14 -0.87 -15.24
N LYS A 124 6.42 -1.75 -14.54
CA LYS A 124 5.06 -1.46 -14.05
C LYS A 124 5.07 -0.29 -13.06
N MET A 125 6.01 -0.27 -12.13
CA MET A 125 6.18 0.83 -11.17
C MET A 125 6.51 2.14 -11.87
N ASN A 126 7.42 2.13 -12.84
CA ASN A 126 7.79 3.32 -13.62
C ASN A 126 6.63 3.78 -14.51
N ALA A 127 5.89 2.87 -15.13
CA ALA A 127 4.70 3.21 -15.91
C ALA A 127 3.64 3.89 -15.04
N ARG A 128 3.44 3.43 -13.80
CA ARG A 128 2.59 4.09 -12.82
C ARG A 128 3.11 5.47 -12.42
N SER A 129 4.41 5.60 -12.22
CA SER A 129 5.08 6.85 -11.87
C SER A 129 5.01 7.89 -13.01
N ILE A 130 5.09 7.45 -14.27
CA ILE A 130 5.01 8.32 -15.47
C ILE A 130 3.54 8.71 -15.76
N ASN A 131 2.59 7.81 -15.49
CA ASN A 131 1.15 8.09 -15.58
C ASN A 131 0.57 8.72 -14.30
N ARG A 132 1.40 9.21 -13.39
CA ARG A 132 0.91 10.09 -12.34
C ARG A 132 0.33 11.32 -13.04
N ASN A 133 -0.98 11.34 -13.10
CA ASN A 133 -1.68 12.60 -13.30
C ASN A 133 -1.08 13.62 -12.35
N PRO A 134 -0.91 14.88 -12.75
CA PRO A 134 -0.46 15.91 -11.85
C PRO A 134 -1.29 15.76 -10.58
N GLU A 135 -0.60 15.75 -9.41
CA GLU A 135 -1.27 15.53 -8.14
C GLU A 135 -2.55 16.38 -8.10
N PRO A 136 -3.72 15.75 -7.92
CA PRO A 136 -4.97 16.48 -7.86
C PRO A 136 -4.86 17.62 -6.84
N TRP A 137 -5.56 18.72 -7.11
CA TRP A 137 -5.67 19.86 -6.18
C TRP A 137 -4.43 20.71 -5.94
N ARG A 138 -3.33 20.51 -6.67
CA ARG A 138 -2.16 21.40 -6.63
C ARG A 138 -2.31 22.69 -7.42
N ASP A 139 -3.23 22.71 -8.38
CA ASP A 139 -3.45 23.85 -9.27
C ASP A 139 -4.23 25.00 -8.65
N GLY A 140 -4.60 24.90 -7.37
CA GLY A 140 -5.30 25.95 -6.63
C GLY A 140 -6.74 26.20 -7.07
N LYS A 141 -7.35 25.32 -7.88
CA LYS A 141 -8.77 25.42 -8.23
C LYS A 141 -9.62 25.46 -6.98
N GLU A 142 -10.46 26.46 -6.89
CA GLU A 142 -11.44 26.58 -5.81
C GLU A 142 -12.57 25.57 -6.01
N GLY A 143 -13.10 25.03 -4.92
CA GLY A 143 -14.21 24.09 -4.94
C GLY A 143 -14.17 23.10 -3.78
N MET A 144 -15.27 22.41 -3.58
CA MET A 144 -15.37 21.34 -2.60
C MET A 144 -14.63 20.09 -3.11
N ARG A 145 -13.83 19.47 -2.24
CA ARG A 145 -12.93 18.36 -2.58
C ARG A 145 -13.33 17.09 -1.86
N ILE A 146 -13.73 16.08 -2.63
CA ILE A 146 -14.21 14.80 -2.12
C ILE A 146 -13.27 13.71 -2.64
N ALA A 147 -12.63 12.97 -1.74
CA ALA A 147 -11.80 11.82 -2.09
C ALA A 147 -12.49 10.50 -1.72
N ALA A 148 -12.35 9.48 -2.55
CA ALA A 148 -12.73 8.11 -2.23
C ALA A 148 -11.55 7.17 -2.50
N LEU A 149 -11.19 6.33 -1.51
CA LEU A 149 -10.07 5.40 -1.57
C LEU A 149 -10.40 4.09 -0.86
N ASN A 150 -10.16 2.96 -1.50
CA ASN A 150 -10.01 1.70 -0.78
C ASN A 150 -8.64 1.71 -0.10
N ILE A 151 -8.62 1.82 1.24
CA ILE A 151 -7.37 1.98 2.04
C ILE A 151 -6.65 0.66 2.31
N MET A 152 -7.29 -0.47 2.05
CA MET A 152 -6.69 -1.78 2.23
C MET A 152 -6.00 -1.98 3.60
N ASN A 153 -6.77 -1.85 4.66
CA ASN A 153 -6.34 -1.86 6.07
C ASN A 153 -5.85 -0.50 6.60
N LEU A 154 -6.78 0.23 7.23
CA LEU A 154 -6.48 1.55 7.79
C LEU A 154 -5.37 1.51 8.86
N ARG A 155 -5.31 0.47 9.71
CA ARG A 155 -4.29 0.35 10.75
C ARG A 155 -2.87 0.36 10.16
N ASN A 156 -2.67 -0.35 9.05
CA ASN A 156 -1.36 -0.44 8.41
C ASN A 156 -1.01 0.82 7.61
N ASN A 157 -2.01 1.47 7.04
CA ASN A 157 -1.82 2.53 6.06
C ASN A 157 -2.13 3.94 6.58
N HIS A 158 -2.65 4.07 7.82
CA HIS A 158 -2.98 5.36 8.43
C HIS A 158 -1.82 6.34 8.45
N GLY A 159 -0.60 5.88 8.83
CA GLY A 159 0.58 6.75 8.87
C GLY A 159 0.97 7.33 7.50
N TYR A 160 0.65 6.65 6.41
CA TYR A 160 0.85 7.16 5.06
C TYR A 160 -0.30 8.07 4.63
N LEU A 161 -1.54 7.71 4.98
CA LEU A 161 -2.72 8.51 4.66
C LEU A 161 -2.63 9.93 5.25
N VAL A 162 -2.27 10.06 6.52
CA VAL A 162 -2.19 11.38 7.19
C VAL A 162 -1.04 12.25 6.68
N GLN A 163 -0.08 11.67 5.97
CA GLN A 163 1.04 12.36 5.35
C GLN A 163 0.88 12.47 3.82
N ASP A 164 -0.24 11.99 3.28
CA ASP A 164 -0.47 12.03 1.84
C ASP A 164 -0.65 13.46 1.35
N PRO A 165 0.25 13.94 0.44
CA PRO A 165 0.26 15.34 0.03
C PRO A 165 -0.93 15.76 -0.82
N THR A 166 -1.74 14.81 -1.26
CA THR A 166 -2.96 15.06 -2.04
C THR A 166 -4.19 14.98 -1.17
N LEU A 167 -4.37 13.88 -0.45
CA LEU A 167 -5.60 13.60 0.30
C LEU A 167 -5.81 14.53 1.49
N GLN A 168 -4.73 15.11 2.06
CA GLN A 168 -4.84 16.15 3.10
C GLN A 168 -5.50 17.47 2.62
N PHE A 169 -5.71 17.67 1.31
CA PHE A 169 -6.44 18.81 0.79
C PHE A 169 -7.94 18.55 0.59
N ALA A 170 -8.39 17.30 0.79
CA ALA A 170 -9.80 16.97 0.69
C ALA A 170 -10.62 17.65 1.81
N ASP A 171 -11.88 17.94 1.55
CA ASP A 171 -12.83 18.35 2.58
C ASP A 171 -13.45 17.14 3.26
N ILE A 172 -13.48 16.00 2.53
CA ILE A 172 -13.82 14.68 3.03
C ILE A 172 -13.00 13.60 2.32
N VAL A 173 -12.44 12.65 3.07
CA VAL A 173 -11.75 11.45 2.58
C VAL A 173 -12.58 10.23 2.97
N CYS A 174 -13.28 9.66 1.99
CA CYS A 174 -14.11 8.47 2.14
C CYS A 174 -13.26 7.23 1.95
N LEU A 175 -13.25 6.34 2.94
CA LEU A 175 -12.43 5.14 2.96
C LEU A 175 -13.28 3.87 2.92
N SER A 176 -12.88 2.89 2.13
CA SER A 176 -13.39 1.53 2.13
C SER A 176 -12.30 0.53 2.52
N GLU A 177 -12.69 -0.67 2.93
CA GLU A 177 -11.79 -1.71 3.46
C GLU A 177 -10.91 -1.23 4.62
N THR A 178 -11.51 -0.62 5.61
CA THR A 178 -10.78 -0.16 6.81
C THR A 178 -10.21 -1.30 7.65
N TRP A 179 -10.79 -2.49 7.58
CA TRP A 179 -10.44 -3.71 8.31
C TRP A 179 -10.47 -3.56 9.83
N LEU A 180 -11.13 -2.52 10.33
CA LEU A 180 -11.27 -2.28 11.75
C LEU A 180 -12.40 -3.12 12.34
N ASN A 181 -12.17 -3.66 13.53
CA ASN A 181 -13.23 -4.18 14.37
C ASN A 181 -13.90 -3.05 15.15
N GLN A 182 -15.09 -3.27 15.60
CA GLN A 182 -15.78 -2.34 16.50
C GLN A 182 -14.96 -2.15 17.78
N GLY A 183 -14.72 -0.90 18.16
CA GLY A 183 -13.88 -0.53 19.30
C GLY A 183 -12.39 -0.35 18.99
N GLU A 184 -11.98 -0.50 17.73
CA GLU A 184 -10.60 -0.24 17.26
C GLU A 184 -10.48 1.10 16.49
N GLU A 185 -11.44 2.00 16.69
CA GLU A 185 -11.68 3.21 15.91
C GLU A 185 -10.96 4.43 16.55
N ASP A 186 -9.66 4.27 16.78
CA ASP A 186 -8.81 5.32 17.39
C ASP A 186 -7.76 5.83 16.38
N PHE A 187 -8.24 6.37 15.25
CA PHE A 187 -7.40 6.96 14.23
C PHE A 187 -7.80 8.40 14.00
N ALA A 188 -6.84 9.30 14.00
CA ALA A 188 -7.06 10.73 13.83
C ALA A 188 -6.27 11.27 12.62
N MET A 189 -6.82 12.28 11.97
CA MET A 189 -6.16 13.09 10.97
C MET A 189 -6.27 14.54 11.39
N GLU A 190 -5.15 15.28 11.41
CA GLU A 190 -5.12 16.66 11.91
C GLU A 190 -6.07 17.56 11.10
N GLY A 191 -6.93 18.29 11.79
CA GLY A 191 -7.95 19.15 11.18
C GLY A 191 -9.19 18.43 10.68
N TYR A 192 -9.36 17.14 10.98
CA TYR A 192 -10.52 16.35 10.58
C TYR A 192 -11.20 15.68 11.76
N GLU A 193 -12.50 15.57 11.68
CA GLU A 193 -13.28 14.61 12.46
C GLU A 193 -13.31 13.26 11.72
N ALA A 194 -13.63 12.19 12.44
CA ALA A 194 -13.69 10.85 11.88
C ALA A 194 -15.01 10.16 12.26
N ALA A 195 -15.56 9.43 11.29
CA ALA A 195 -16.68 8.53 11.50
C ALA A 195 -16.37 7.14 10.95
N TYR A 196 -16.79 6.09 11.65
CA TYR A 196 -16.46 4.72 11.34
C TYR A 196 -17.70 3.83 11.32
N ASN A 197 -17.79 2.96 10.34
CA ASN A 197 -18.75 1.86 10.28
C ASN A 197 -17.97 0.54 10.15
N SER A 198 -17.42 0.11 11.28
CA SER A 198 -16.46 -1.00 11.38
C SER A 198 -17.15 -2.31 11.62
N VAL A 199 -16.79 -3.35 10.85
CA VAL A 199 -17.36 -4.70 10.95
C VAL A 199 -16.29 -5.79 10.99
N GLY A 200 -15.01 -5.45 10.83
CA GLY A 200 -13.89 -6.40 10.76
C GLY A 200 -13.85 -7.24 9.47
N GLY A 201 -12.95 -8.20 9.45
CA GLY A 201 -12.90 -9.21 8.38
C GLY A 201 -12.62 -8.67 6.97
N GLY A 202 -11.75 -7.66 6.84
CA GLY A 202 -11.42 -7.07 5.54
C GLY A 202 -12.48 -6.15 4.97
N LYS A 203 -13.36 -5.59 5.82
CA LYS A 203 -14.52 -4.78 5.43
C LYS A 203 -14.52 -3.46 6.20
N GLY A 204 -15.58 -2.70 6.04
CA GLY A 204 -15.83 -1.46 6.76
C GLY A 204 -15.60 -0.21 5.93
N VAL A 205 -16.31 0.84 6.28
CA VAL A 205 -16.11 2.18 5.75
C VAL A 205 -15.74 3.15 6.87
N ALA A 206 -15.02 4.20 6.53
CA ALA A 206 -14.77 5.34 7.40
C ALA A 206 -14.71 6.61 6.57
N ALA A 207 -14.80 7.74 7.20
CA ALA A 207 -14.42 9.00 6.59
C ALA A 207 -13.71 9.90 7.59
N PHE A 208 -12.70 10.62 7.08
CA PHE A 208 -12.13 11.80 7.71
C PHE A 208 -12.71 13.03 7.00
N TYR A 209 -13.33 13.95 7.75
CA TYR A 209 -14.03 15.10 7.17
C TYR A 209 -13.80 16.36 8.00
N LYS A 210 -13.77 17.51 7.32
CA LYS A 210 -13.70 18.83 7.97
C LYS A 210 -15.05 19.17 8.54
N ALA A 211 -15.11 19.35 9.86
CA ALA A 211 -16.37 19.62 10.59
C ALA A 211 -17.04 20.93 10.21
N GLU A 212 -16.28 21.90 9.69
CA GLU A 212 -16.83 23.16 9.17
C GLU A 212 -17.50 22.98 7.78
N VAL A 213 -17.28 21.85 7.10
CA VAL A 213 -17.84 21.57 5.77
C VAL A 213 -18.89 20.48 5.82
N PHE A 214 -18.60 19.37 6.52
CA PHE A 214 -19.44 18.19 6.58
C PHE A 214 -19.83 17.81 8.00
N ASN A 215 -20.99 17.16 8.13
CA ASN A 215 -21.43 16.50 9.34
C ASN A 215 -21.76 15.04 9.03
N PHE A 216 -21.36 14.13 9.91
CA PHE A 216 -21.82 12.75 9.87
C PHE A 216 -23.32 12.69 10.15
N LYS A 217 -24.09 11.99 9.32
CA LYS A 217 -25.54 11.90 9.46
C LYS A 217 -26.03 10.54 9.93
N ILE A 218 -25.66 9.48 9.22
CA ILE A 218 -26.18 8.13 9.46
C ILE A 218 -25.27 7.07 8.84
N ASP A 219 -25.27 5.89 9.42
CA ASP A 219 -24.68 4.70 8.84
C ASP A 219 -25.70 3.56 8.67
N CYS A 220 -25.33 2.56 7.87
CA CYS A 220 -26.10 1.35 7.66
C CYS A 220 -25.17 0.16 7.41
N ARG A 221 -25.57 -0.99 7.93
CA ARG A 221 -24.92 -2.28 7.67
C ARG A 221 -25.94 -3.19 7.00
N LEU A 222 -25.70 -3.51 5.75
CA LEU A 222 -26.36 -4.59 5.04
C LEU A 222 -25.60 -5.91 5.28
N GLU A 223 -26.09 -7.03 4.81
CA GLU A 223 -25.44 -8.33 5.05
C GLU A 223 -23.97 -8.32 4.61
N ARG A 224 -23.69 -7.73 3.46
CA ARG A 224 -22.35 -7.70 2.84
C ARG A 224 -21.96 -6.31 2.32
N ALA A 225 -22.60 -5.25 2.82
CA ALA A 225 -22.20 -3.88 2.52
C ALA A 225 -22.28 -2.99 3.75
N GLN A 226 -21.44 -1.99 3.78
CA GLN A 226 -21.44 -0.91 4.76
C GLN A 226 -21.58 0.41 4.02
N MET A 227 -22.41 1.29 4.58
CA MET A 227 -22.68 2.59 4.01
C MET A 227 -22.68 3.65 5.11
N SER A 228 -22.16 4.82 4.81
CA SER A 228 -22.24 5.99 5.71
C SER A 228 -22.55 7.24 4.90
N MET A 229 -23.34 8.14 5.45
CA MET A 229 -23.76 9.38 4.81
C MET A 229 -23.25 10.59 5.58
N PHE A 230 -22.73 11.54 4.85
CA PHE A 230 -22.26 12.84 5.33
C PHE A 230 -23.01 13.93 4.60
N GLU A 231 -23.41 14.97 5.32
CA GLU A 231 -24.13 16.09 4.74
C GLU A 231 -23.37 17.40 4.89
N SER A 232 -23.45 18.23 3.85
CA SER A 232 -23.03 19.63 3.87
C SER A 232 -24.17 20.51 3.37
N PRO A 233 -24.11 21.83 3.46
CA PRO A 233 -25.11 22.68 2.85
C PRO A 233 -25.29 22.47 1.34
N ALA A 234 -24.21 22.17 0.60
CA ALA A 234 -24.18 22.08 -0.84
C ALA A 234 -24.36 20.67 -1.42
N VAL A 235 -23.80 19.64 -0.74
CA VAL A 235 -23.78 18.28 -1.26
C VAL A 235 -23.83 17.26 -0.15
N ASP A 236 -24.53 16.17 -0.37
CA ASP A 236 -24.52 14.97 0.48
C ASP A 236 -23.55 13.93 -0.12
N VAL A 237 -22.76 13.26 0.72
CA VAL A 237 -21.80 12.22 0.31
C VAL A 237 -22.20 10.90 0.96
N ILE A 238 -22.38 9.87 0.14
CA ILE A 238 -22.65 8.51 0.59
C ILE A 238 -21.45 7.64 0.21
N VAL A 239 -20.72 7.17 1.23
CA VAL A 239 -19.63 6.23 1.04
C VAL A 239 -20.15 4.80 1.18
N VAL A 240 -19.71 3.93 0.27
CA VAL A 240 -20.16 2.54 0.19
C VAL A 240 -18.96 1.60 0.08
N TYR A 241 -18.97 0.55 0.87
CA TYR A 241 -18.18 -0.66 0.62
C TYR A 241 -19.12 -1.84 0.42
N ARG A 242 -18.92 -2.59 -0.64
CA ARG A 242 -19.70 -3.80 -0.94
C ARG A 242 -18.78 -5.01 -1.05
N SER A 243 -18.98 -6.03 -0.22
CA SER A 243 -18.40 -7.35 -0.45
C SER A 243 -19.12 -8.09 -1.58
N GLN A 244 -18.45 -8.99 -2.25
CA GLN A 244 -19.05 -9.82 -3.30
C GLN A 244 -20.30 -10.57 -2.77
N GLY A 245 -21.35 -10.64 -3.60
CA GLY A 245 -22.59 -11.33 -3.28
C GLY A 245 -23.67 -10.48 -2.60
N GLN A 246 -23.39 -9.22 -2.23
CA GLN A 246 -24.44 -8.28 -1.81
C GLN A 246 -25.34 -7.92 -2.99
N ASN A 247 -26.64 -7.87 -2.75
CA ASN A 247 -27.60 -7.39 -3.74
C ASN A 247 -27.39 -5.91 -4.02
N LEU A 248 -27.22 -5.58 -5.28
CA LEU A 248 -26.99 -4.20 -5.73
C LEU A 248 -28.24 -3.32 -5.63
N GLU A 249 -29.44 -3.92 -5.76
CA GLU A 249 -30.72 -3.22 -5.59
C GLU A 249 -30.86 -2.66 -4.16
N GLU A 250 -30.52 -3.45 -3.13
CA GLU A 250 -30.59 -3.00 -1.73
C GLU A 250 -29.70 -1.78 -1.46
N ILE A 251 -28.55 -1.65 -2.15
CA ILE A 251 -27.70 -0.47 -2.07
C ILE A 251 -28.41 0.73 -2.73
N ALA A 252 -28.97 0.52 -3.92
CA ALA A 252 -29.70 1.55 -4.63
C ALA A 252 -30.93 2.05 -3.86
N ASP A 253 -31.73 1.11 -3.30
CA ASP A 253 -32.87 1.44 -2.44
C ASP A 253 -32.46 2.30 -1.23
N LYS A 254 -31.30 1.96 -0.63
CA LYS A 254 -30.79 2.73 0.50
C LYS A 254 -30.35 4.12 0.09
N VAL A 255 -29.71 4.27 -1.09
CA VAL A 255 -29.37 5.58 -1.67
C VAL A 255 -30.64 6.40 -1.90
N ASP A 256 -31.70 5.79 -2.46
CA ASP A 256 -32.96 6.50 -2.72
C ASP A 256 -33.64 7.00 -1.45
N VAL A 257 -33.63 6.18 -0.40
CA VAL A 257 -34.15 6.57 0.94
C VAL A 257 -33.36 7.69 1.58
N TRP A 258 -32.04 7.73 1.37
CA TRP A 258 -31.17 8.68 2.06
C TRP A 258 -31.01 10.00 1.31
N ARG A 259 -31.02 9.98 -0.03
CA ARG A 259 -30.83 11.19 -0.83
C ARG A 259 -31.96 12.20 -0.59
N ASN A 260 -31.61 13.47 -0.65
CA ASN A 260 -32.56 14.55 -0.78
C ASN A 260 -32.66 14.95 -2.29
N PRO A 261 -33.78 14.74 -2.99
CA PRO A 261 -33.89 15.07 -4.41
C PRO A 261 -33.65 16.55 -4.74
N ALA A 262 -33.81 17.44 -3.77
CA ALA A 262 -33.55 18.88 -3.92
C ALA A 262 -32.08 19.26 -3.70
N LYS A 263 -31.18 18.28 -3.45
CA LYS A 263 -29.80 18.50 -3.08
C LYS A 263 -28.87 17.63 -3.90
N LEU A 264 -27.68 18.14 -4.19
CA LEU A 264 -26.65 17.33 -4.86
C LEU A 264 -26.24 16.16 -3.98
N THR A 265 -26.06 15.01 -4.57
CA THR A 265 -25.59 13.81 -3.87
C THR A 265 -24.45 13.17 -4.67
N VAL A 266 -23.39 12.79 -3.94
CA VAL A 266 -22.28 11.97 -4.45
C VAL A 266 -22.35 10.61 -3.78
N VAL A 267 -22.29 9.53 -4.56
CA VAL A 267 -22.18 8.14 -4.08
C VAL A 267 -20.84 7.60 -4.53
N CYS A 268 -19.99 7.19 -3.60
CA CYS A 268 -18.62 6.76 -3.91
C CYS A 268 -18.17 5.56 -3.06
N GLY A 269 -17.14 4.88 -3.53
CA GLY A 269 -16.47 3.80 -2.81
C GLY A 269 -16.31 2.52 -3.63
N ASP A 270 -15.86 1.45 -2.98
CA ASP A 270 -15.61 0.16 -3.62
C ASP A 270 -16.91 -0.68 -3.70
N MET A 271 -17.41 -0.81 -4.91
CA MET A 271 -18.62 -1.59 -5.20
C MET A 271 -18.33 -3.06 -5.50
N ASN A 272 -17.06 -3.45 -5.66
CA ASN A 272 -16.65 -4.80 -6.04
C ASN A 272 -17.42 -5.37 -7.27
N VAL A 273 -17.82 -4.47 -8.18
CA VAL A 273 -18.42 -4.77 -9.48
C VAL A 273 -17.60 -4.11 -10.57
N CYS A 274 -17.04 -4.90 -11.45
CA CYS A 274 -16.19 -4.36 -12.52
C CYS A 274 -17.05 -3.84 -13.68
N LEU A 275 -17.12 -2.52 -13.83
CA LEU A 275 -17.87 -1.86 -14.90
C LEU A 275 -17.38 -2.20 -16.31
N LYS A 276 -16.12 -2.60 -16.47
CA LYS A 276 -15.61 -3.12 -17.75
C LYS A 276 -16.28 -4.42 -18.17
N LYS A 277 -16.75 -5.21 -17.19
CA LYS A 277 -17.45 -6.50 -17.44
C LYS A 277 -18.96 -6.35 -17.40
N GLU A 278 -19.46 -5.49 -16.53
CA GLU A 278 -20.88 -5.30 -16.24
C GLU A 278 -21.22 -3.80 -16.20
N ALA A 279 -21.05 -3.11 -17.33
CA ALA A 279 -21.28 -1.68 -17.43
C ALA A 279 -22.73 -1.28 -17.06
N ARG A 280 -23.68 -2.14 -17.32
CA ARG A 280 -25.10 -1.95 -16.95
C ARG A 280 -25.54 -2.99 -15.91
N ASN A 281 -24.90 -2.97 -14.75
CA ASN A 281 -25.38 -3.74 -13.59
C ASN A 281 -26.59 -3.06 -12.95
N LYS A 282 -27.28 -3.75 -12.04
CA LYS A 282 -28.49 -3.24 -11.39
C LYS A 282 -28.28 -1.91 -10.66
N LEU A 283 -27.16 -1.74 -9.93
CA LEU A 283 -26.86 -0.47 -9.24
C LEU A 283 -26.75 0.69 -10.22
N THR A 284 -25.99 0.50 -11.32
CA THR A 284 -25.82 1.56 -12.34
C THR A 284 -27.16 1.95 -12.97
N VAL A 285 -28.01 0.97 -13.27
CA VAL A 285 -29.33 1.20 -13.87
C VAL A 285 -30.26 1.94 -12.92
N GLU A 286 -30.31 1.53 -11.65
CA GLU A 286 -31.15 2.20 -10.66
C GLU A 286 -30.66 3.63 -10.37
N LEU A 287 -29.36 3.83 -10.16
CA LEU A 287 -28.80 5.16 -9.96
C LEU A 287 -29.03 6.07 -11.18
N ASP A 288 -28.91 5.55 -12.41
CA ASP A 288 -29.21 6.28 -13.63
C ASP A 288 -30.68 6.70 -13.66
N SER A 289 -31.60 5.82 -13.29
CA SER A 289 -33.04 6.11 -13.18
C SER A 289 -33.37 7.19 -12.15
N MET A 290 -32.58 7.28 -11.08
CA MET A 290 -32.69 8.31 -10.03
C MET A 290 -32.04 9.64 -10.43
N GLY A 291 -31.48 9.76 -11.65
CA GLY A 291 -30.85 10.97 -12.13
C GLY A 291 -29.37 11.12 -11.75
N PHE A 292 -28.68 10.03 -11.34
CA PHE A 292 -27.23 10.05 -11.17
C PHE A 292 -26.51 9.82 -12.51
N ALA A 293 -25.30 10.34 -12.61
CA ALA A 293 -24.34 10.01 -13.64
C ALA A 293 -23.09 9.40 -13.01
N GLN A 294 -22.57 8.37 -13.65
CA GLN A 294 -21.25 7.84 -13.30
C GLN A 294 -20.17 8.77 -13.81
N LEU A 295 -19.17 9.06 -12.99
CA LEU A 295 -18.12 10.04 -13.31
C LEU A 295 -16.83 9.38 -13.80
N ASN A 296 -16.44 8.23 -13.29
CA ASN A 296 -15.18 7.55 -13.65
C ASN A 296 -15.40 6.47 -14.70
N GLU A 297 -14.49 6.42 -15.69
CA GLU A 297 -14.54 5.47 -16.80
C GLU A 297 -13.35 4.50 -16.79
N GLU A 298 -12.29 4.80 -16.01
CA GLU A 298 -11.06 4.06 -16.02
C GLU A 298 -10.97 3.04 -14.88
N ALA A 299 -10.06 2.05 -15.03
CA ALA A 299 -9.75 1.11 -13.96
C ALA A 299 -9.14 1.81 -12.76
N THR A 300 -9.55 1.40 -11.57
CA THR A 300 -9.08 1.95 -10.29
C THR A 300 -8.21 0.96 -9.52
N HIS A 301 -8.30 -0.33 -9.81
CA HIS A 301 -7.52 -1.35 -9.15
C HIS A 301 -6.32 -1.79 -10.00
N ILE A 302 -5.18 -2.06 -9.37
CA ILE A 302 -3.92 -2.49 -10.01
C ILE A 302 -4.07 -3.69 -10.95
N GLY A 303 -5.01 -4.59 -10.65
CA GLY A 303 -5.37 -5.72 -11.50
C GLY A 303 -6.17 -5.34 -12.75
N GLY A 304 -6.36 -4.04 -13.03
CA GLY A 304 -7.12 -3.54 -14.17
C GLY A 304 -8.64 -3.57 -13.97
N GLY A 305 -9.11 -3.83 -12.76
CA GLY A 305 -10.52 -3.78 -12.37
C GLY A 305 -11.03 -2.34 -12.25
N HIS A 306 -12.23 -2.09 -12.73
CA HIS A 306 -12.96 -0.83 -12.51
C HIS A 306 -14.04 -1.11 -11.44
N ILE A 307 -13.65 -1.12 -10.19
CA ILE A 307 -14.47 -1.58 -9.05
C ILE A 307 -14.78 -0.49 -8.03
N ASP A 308 -13.98 0.57 -7.98
CA ASP A 308 -14.30 1.77 -7.25
C ASP A 308 -15.12 2.69 -8.15
N HIS A 309 -16.27 3.10 -7.67
CA HIS A 309 -17.21 3.91 -8.45
C HIS A 309 -17.43 5.26 -7.79
N MET A 310 -17.72 6.26 -8.64
CA MET A 310 -18.20 7.55 -8.20
C MET A 310 -19.36 7.99 -9.08
N TYR A 311 -20.50 8.22 -8.46
CA TYR A 311 -21.72 8.72 -9.09
C TYR A 311 -22.08 10.06 -8.48
N MET A 312 -22.67 10.93 -9.26
CA MET A 312 -23.16 12.23 -8.80
C MET A 312 -24.48 12.60 -9.48
N THR A 313 -25.31 13.38 -8.81
CA THR A 313 -26.50 13.99 -9.39
C THR A 313 -26.14 14.65 -10.72
N ARG A 314 -26.85 14.26 -11.80
CA ARG A 314 -26.50 14.58 -13.20
C ARG A 314 -26.45 16.07 -13.48
N GLU A 315 -27.33 16.81 -12.87
CA GLU A 315 -27.45 18.29 -13.06
C GLU A 315 -26.15 19.04 -12.70
N ALA A 316 -25.33 18.47 -11.83
CA ALA A 316 -24.11 19.11 -11.37
C ALA A 316 -22.83 18.60 -12.07
N THR A 317 -22.93 17.67 -13.02
CA THR A 317 -21.73 17.09 -13.68
C THR A 317 -20.91 18.12 -14.46
N GLY A 318 -21.53 19.16 -14.99
CA GLY A 318 -20.83 20.26 -15.67
C GLY A 318 -19.92 21.11 -14.76
N ARG A 319 -20.08 20.99 -13.42
CA ARG A 319 -19.24 21.67 -12.42
C ARG A 319 -18.25 20.72 -11.73
N ALA A 320 -18.23 19.46 -12.14
CA ALA A 320 -17.43 18.43 -11.54
C ALA A 320 -16.17 18.14 -12.36
N THR A 321 -15.04 18.07 -11.70
CA THR A 321 -13.80 17.54 -12.28
C THR A 321 -13.39 16.34 -11.45
N LEU A 322 -13.30 15.17 -12.08
CA LEU A 322 -12.82 13.95 -11.43
C LEU A 322 -11.42 13.63 -11.93
N GLU A 323 -10.51 13.46 -11.02
CA GLU A 323 -9.13 13.06 -11.26
C GLU A 323 -8.84 11.78 -10.52
N ARG A 324 -7.91 10.98 -11.05
CA ARG A 324 -7.46 9.74 -10.43
C ARG A 324 -6.05 9.94 -9.85
N TYR A 325 -5.86 9.50 -8.62
CA TYR A 325 -4.60 9.56 -7.90
C TYR A 325 -4.19 8.18 -7.42
N SER A 326 -2.95 7.76 -7.68
CA SER A 326 -2.44 6.44 -7.30
C SER A 326 -1.54 6.55 -6.06
N PRO A 327 -2.05 6.38 -4.84
CA PRO A 327 -1.23 6.33 -3.64
C PRO A 327 -0.37 5.07 -3.64
N PHE A 328 0.87 5.16 -3.15
CA PHE A 328 1.79 4.01 -3.16
C PHE A 328 1.43 2.92 -2.13
N TYR A 329 0.60 3.26 -1.15
CA TYR A 329 0.22 2.41 -0.01
C TYR A 329 -1.11 1.66 -0.21
N SER A 330 -1.75 1.80 -1.36
CA SER A 330 -2.91 1.02 -1.75
C SER A 330 -2.72 0.43 -3.15
N ASP A 331 -3.35 -0.70 -3.43
CA ASP A 331 -3.48 -1.27 -4.77
C ASP A 331 -4.69 -0.72 -5.54
N HIS A 332 -5.42 0.22 -4.91
CA HIS A 332 -6.48 1.00 -5.53
C HIS A 332 -6.04 2.45 -5.75
N ASP A 333 -6.52 3.04 -6.83
CA ASP A 333 -6.41 4.48 -7.07
C ASP A 333 -7.51 5.23 -6.30
N ALA A 334 -7.17 6.38 -5.76
CA ALA A 334 -8.14 7.30 -5.19
C ALA A 334 -8.88 8.05 -6.31
N LEU A 335 -10.17 8.23 -6.14
CA LEU A 335 -11.01 9.10 -6.95
C LEU A 335 -11.12 10.47 -6.27
N CYS A 336 -10.60 11.51 -6.91
CA CYS A 336 -10.50 12.87 -6.38
C CYS A 336 -11.46 13.80 -7.15
N LEU A 337 -12.60 14.09 -6.56
CA LEU A 337 -13.62 14.96 -7.13
C LEU A 337 -13.43 16.40 -6.65
N THR A 338 -13.37 17.34 -7.57
CA THR A 338 -13.53 18.77 -7.30
C THR A 338 -14.88 19.22 -7.81
N LEU A 339 -15.70 19.76 -6.92
CA LEU A 339 -16.98 20.36 -7.25
C LEU A 339 -16.86 21.88 -7.16
N ALA A 340 -16.86 22.56 -8.31
CA ALA A 340 -16.79 24.01 -8.36
C ALA A 340 -18.02 24.64 -7.68
N GLN A 341 -17.83 25.78 -7.00
CA GLN A 341 -18.93 26.56 -6.45
C GLN A 341 -19.86 26.99 -7.58
N GLY A 342 -21.16 26.84 -7.39
CA GLY A 342 -22.13 27.40 -8.33
C GLY A 342 -22.01 28.93 -8.30
N GLU A 343 -22.10 29.57 -9.44
CA GLU A 343 -22.38 31.00 -9.46
C GLU A 343 -23.72 31.16 -8.72
N GLU A 344 -23.73 31.91 -7.61
CA GLU A 344 -24.98 32.39 -7.05
C GLU A 344 -25.60 33.29 -8.12
N GLU A 345 -26.74 32.89 -8.71
CA GLU A 345 -27.56 33.78 -9.47
C GLU A 345 -27.99 34.91 -8.52
N VAL A 346 -27.39 36.09 -8.71
CA VAL A 346 -27.72 37.34 -8.03
C VAL A 346 -29.04 37.89 -8.57
#